data_98b5beb8f427d2a7dbe91ab1235efaf5
#
_entry.id   98b5beb8f427d2a7dbe91ab1235efaf5
#
_cell.length_a   1.000
_cell.length_b   1.000
_cell.length_c   1.000
_cell.angle_alpha   90.00
_cell.angle_beta   90.00
_cell.angle_gamma   90.00
#
_symmetry.space_group_name_H-M   'P 1'
#
loop_
_entity.id
_entity.type
_entity.pdbx_description
1 polymer ?
#
loop_
_entity_poly.entity_id
_entity_poly.type
_entity_poly.pdbx_seq_one_letter_code
_entity_poly.pdbx_strand_id
1 'polypeptide(L)'
;MAYDKEKIFEQAKEQIKENNLFFVQDIVAFIPCSRSTFYELFPDGSDELDTFKELLESNKVVTKSSIRAKLWKSNKAAELLALYRLIATPEEHQKLNQSYIDHTSKGSQITLNDMSSDEIRSLLGDDE
;
A
#
# COMPACT_ATOMS: atom_id res chain seq x y z
N MET A 1 32.66 -15.02 10.08
CA MET A 1 32.55 -15.29 8.66
C MET A 1 32.16 -14.01 7.93
N ALA A 2 32.97 -13.60 6.99
CA ALA A 2 32.71 -12.35 6.26
C ALA A 2 31.77 -12.63 5.08
N TYR A 3 30.72 -11.85 4.96
CA TYR A 3 29.82 -11.91 3.82
C TYR A 3 30.36 -11.03 2.71
N ASP A 4 30.19 -11.46 1.47
CA ASP A 4 30.52 -10.66 0.31
C ASP A 4 29.41 -9.62 0.11
N LYS A 5 29.75 -8.35 0.31
CA LYS A 5 28.79 -7.24 0.23
C LYS A 5 28.08 -7.18 -1.12
N GLU A 6 28.82 -7.34 -2.22
CA GLU A 6 28.24 -7.30 -3.56
C GLU A 6 27.25 -8.45 -3.77
N LYS A 7 27.60 -9.62 -3.28
CA LYS A 7 26.75 -10.80 -3.40
C LYS A 7 25.46 -10.64 -2.60
N ILE A 8 25.56 -10.13 -1.37
CA ILE A 8 24.40 -9.85 -0.55
C ILE A 8 23.54 -8.77 -1.19
N PHE A 9 24.16 -7.74 -1.77
CA PHE A 9 23.47 -6.66 -2.46
C PHE A 9 22.62 -7.20 -3.62
N GLU A 10 23.22 -8.05 -4.46
CA GLU A 10 22.50 -8.64 -5.59
C GLU A 10 21.38 -9.57 -5.12
N GLN A 11 21.64 -10.38 -4.10
CA GLN A 11 20.62 -11.26 -3.53
C GLN A 11 19.45 -10.46 -2.96
N ALA A 12 19.73 -9.37 -2.25
CA ALA A 12 18.69 -8.52 -1.68
C ALA A 12 17.82 -7.90 -2.78
N LYS A 13 18.44 -7.37 -3.84
CA LYS A 13 17.68 -6.80 -4.96
C LYS A 13 16.79 -7.84 -5.61
N GLU A 14 17.31 -9.04 -5.81
CA GLU A 14 16.55 -10.13 -6.39
C GLU A 14 15.36 -10.51 -5.54
N GLN A 15 15.54 -10.61 -4.22
CA GLN A 15 14.46 -10.95 -3.31
C GLN A 15 13.38 -9.88 -3.26
N ILE A 16 13.78 -8.60 -3.31
CA ILE A 16 12.81 -7.50 -3.35
C ILE A 16 11.90 -7.65 -4.57
N LYS A 17 12.47 -7.97 -5.72
CA LYS A 17 11.70 -8.13 -6.97
C LYS A 17 10.86 -9.39 -6.98
N GLU A 18 11.42 -10.53 -6.57
CA GLU A 18 10.73 -11.82 -6.63
C GLU A 18 9.59 -11.94 -5.62
N ASN A 19 9.80 -11.41 -4.41
CA ASN A 19 8.83 -11.55 -3.32
C ASN A 19 7.99 -10.31 -3.10
N ASN A 20 8.13 -9.30 -3.95
CA ASN A 20 7.35 -8.06 -3.88
C ASN A 20 7.41 -7.42 -2.48
N LEU A 21 8.61 -7.26 -1.95
CA LEU A 21 8.81 -6.74 -0.60
C LEU A 21 8.52 -5.24 -0.54
N PHE A 22 8.11 -4.76 0.63
CA PHE A 22 7.75 -3.36 0.85
C PHE A 22 8.61 -2.63 1.88
N PHE A 23 9.23 -3.37 2.79
CA PHE A 23 9.97 -2.79 3.90
C PHE A 23 11.38 -3.36 3.98
N VAL A 24 12.34 -2.52 4.43
CA VAL A 24 13.73 -2.94 4.57
C VAL A 24 13.86 -4.16 5.48
N GLN A 25 13.11 -4.20 6.56
CA GLN A 25 13.16 -5.33 7.50
C GLN A 25 12.74 -6.66 6.86
N ASP A 26 11.93 -6.62 5.82
CA ASP A 26 11.52 -7.82 5.11
C ASP A 26 12.67 -8.43 4.31
N ILE A 27 13.60 -7.60 3.84
CA ILE A 27 14.77 -8.06 3.09
C ILE A 27 15.59 -9.02 3.95
N VAL A 28 15.76 -8.68 5.22
CA VAL A 28 16.58 -9.47 6.15
C VAL A 28 16.06 -10.89 6.28
N ALA A 29 14.75 -11.08 6.18
CA ALA A 29 14.15 -12.41 6.28
C ALA A 29 14.52 -13.33 5.11
N PHE A 30 14.93 -12.77 3.98
CA PHE A 30 15.18 -13.51 2.75
C PHE A 30 16.66 -13.60 2.35
N ILE A 31 17.55 -13.00 3.15
CA ILE A 31 18.99 -13.04 2.89
C ILE A 31 19.72 -13.81 4.01
N PRO A 32 20.92 -14.33 3.73
CA PRO A 32 21.59 -15.23 4.70
C PRO A 32 22.23 -14.56 5.90
N CYS A 33 22.30 -13.24 5.96
CA CYS A 33 22.92 -12.55 7.08
C CYS A 33 21.89 -12.09 8.13
N SER A 34 22.38 -11.79 9.33
CA SER A 34 21.53 -11.25 10.39
C SER A 34 21.18 -9.79 10.13
N ARG A 35 20.19 -9.28 10.86
CA ARG A 35 19.80 -7.88 10.79
C ARG A 35 20.98 -6.94 11.09
N SER A 36 21.75 -7.26 12.13
CA SER A 36 22.92 -6.46 12.49
C SER A 36 23.94 -6.42 11.36
N THR A 37 24.24 -7.57 10.75
CA THR A 37 25.17 -7.67 9.66
C THR A 37 24.66 -6.89 8.44
N PHE A 38 23.37 -6.98 8.15
CA PHE A 38 22.77 -6.23 7.05
C PHE A 38 23.00 -4.72 7.20
N TYR A 39 22.74 -4.17 8.39
CA TYR A 39 22.92 -2.73 8.62
C TYR A 39 24.37 -2.32 8.74
N GLU A 40 25.28 -3.26 9.03
CA GLU A 40 26.72 -3.00 8.96
C GLU A 40 27.19 -2.91 7.50
N LEU A 41 26.67 -3.78 6.64
CA LEU A 41 27.02 -3.78 5.22
C LEU A 41 26.38 -2.60 4.47
N PHE A 42 25.16 -2.24 4.85
CA PHE A 42 24.38 -1.19 4.21
C PHE A 42 23.88 -0.18 5.24
N PRO A 43 24.78 0.68 5.76
CA PRO A 43 24.38 1.66 6.76
C PRO A 43 23.47 2.75 6.19
N ASP A 44 22.78 3.46 7.08
CA ASP A 44 21.94 4.57 6.68
C ASP A 44 22.77 5.60 5.90
N GLY A 45 22.20 6.05 4.79
CA GLY A 45 22.88 6.99 3.91
C GLY A 45 23.77 6.34 2.86
N SER A 46 23.90 5.01 2.86
CA SER A 46 24.64 4.33 1.80
C SER A 46 23.83 4.29 0.51
N ASP A 47 24.53 4.29 -0.62
CA ASP A 47 23.89 4.25 -1.93
C ASP A 47 23.13 2.93 -2.13
N GLU A 48 23.67 1.85 -1.60
CA GLU A 48 23.04 0.52 -1.68
C GLU A 48 21.70 0.49 -0.94
N LEU A 49 21.66 1.08 0.25
CA LEU A 49 20.42 1.12 1.01
C LEU A 49 19.37 2.01 0.31
N ASP A 50 19.81 3.11 -0.28
CA ASP A 50 18.94 3.97 -1.07
C ASP A 50 18.36 3.22 -2.27
N THR A 51 19.17 2.38 -2.93
CA THR A 51 18.72 1.54 -4.02
C THR A 51 17.62 0.57 -3.55
N PHE A 52 17.82 -0.05 -2.39
CA PHE A 52 16.80 -0.93 -1.81
C PHE A 52 15.50 -0.17 -1.55
N LYS A 53 15.60 1.02 -0.98
CA LYS A 53 14.42 1.86 -0.68
C LYS A 53 13.66 2.24 -1.95
N GLU A 54 14.38 2.54 -3.04
CA GLU A 54 13.75 2.84 -4.32
C GLU A 54 12.99 1.63 -4.87
N LEU A 55 13.59 0.44 -4.80
CA LEU A 55 12.95 -0.79 -5.26
C LEU A 55 11.71 -1.12 -4.42
N LEU A 56 11.82 -0.96 -3.11
CA LEU A 56 10.69 -1.19 -2.19
C LEU A 56 9.56 -0.22 -2.47
N GLU A 57 9.88 1.05 -2.70
CA GLU A 57 8.89 2.06 -3.02
C GLU A 57 8.22 1.78 -4.36
N SER A 58 8.99 1.34 -5.35
CA SER A 58 8.45 0.94 -6.64
C SER A 58 7.44 -0.21 -6.48
N ASN A 59 7.77 -1.20 -5.65
CA ASN A 59 6.85 -2.31 -5.36
C ASN A 59 5.56 -1.81 -4.71
N LYS A 60 5.67 -0.87 -3.79
CA LYS A 60 4.48 -0.28 -3.14
C LYS A 60 3.58 0.42 -4.14
N VAL A 61 4.18 1.24 -5.01
CA VAL A 61 3.42 1.99 -6.02
C VAL A 61 2.71 1.04 -6.98
N VAL A 62 3.42 0.04 -7.49
CA VAL A 62 2.85 -0.94 -8.42
C VAL A 62 1.71 -1.72 -7.76
N THR A 63 1.92 -2.17 -6.52
CA THR A 63 0.91 -2.94 -5.78
C THR A 63 -0.32 -2.10 -5.49
N LYS A 64 -0.13 -0.86 -5.03
CA LYS A 64 -1.25 0.05 -4.78
C LYS A 64 -2.04 0.32 -6.06
N SER A 65 -1.34 0.55 -7.16
CA SER A 65 -1.98 0.78 -8.46
C SER A 65 -2.78 -0.44 -8.91
N SER A 66 -2.22 -1.64 -8.74
CA SER A 66 -2.90 -2.89 -9.07
C SER A 66 -4.16 -3.09 -8.23
N ILE A 67 -4.07 -2.82 -6.93
CA ILE A 67 -5.23 -2.93 -6.03
C ILE A 67 -6.30 -1.92 -6.42
N ARG A 68 -5.92 -0.68 -6.69
CA ARG A 68 -6.86 0.36 -7.11
C ARG A 68 -7.56 -0.03 -8.41
N ALA A 69 -6.82 -0.61 -9.37
CA ALA A 69 -7.41 -1.06 -10.63
C ALA A 69 -8.43 -2.19 -10.41
N LYS A 70 -8.12 -3.12 -9.53
CA LYS A 70 -9.04 -4.21 -9.18
C LYS A 70 -10.29 -3.69 -8.48
N LEU A 71 -10.11 -2.75 -7.55
CA LEU A 71 -11.25 -2.14 -6.85
C LEU A 71 -12.14 -1.38 -7.82
N TRP A 72 -11.54 -0.65 -8.77
CA TRP A 72 -12.28 0.11 -9.77
C TRP A 72 -13.15 -0.79 -10.65
N LYS A 73 -12.65 -1.98 -10.98
CA LYS A 73 -13.39 -2.94 -11.81
C LYS A 73 -14.42 -3.74 -11.03
N SER A 74 -14.42 -3.62 -9.71
CA SER A 74 -15.34 -4.37 -8.86
C SER A 74 -16.77 -3.87 -8.99
N ASN A 75 -17.72 -4.78 -8.85
CA ASN A 75 -19.14 -4.44 -8.78
C ASN A 75 -19.63 -4.38 -7.33
N LYS A 76 -18.75 -4.59 -6.37
CA LYS A 76 -19.11 -4.60 -4.95
C LYS A 76 -18.96 -3.20 -4.36
N ALA A 77 -20.01 -2.73 -3.69
CA ALA A 77 -20.02 -1.40 -3.09
C ALA A 77 -18.91 -1.21 -2.06
N ALA A 78 -18.66 -2.23 -1.23
CA ALA A 78 -17.62 -2.15 -0.21
C ALA A 78 -16.24 -1.93 -0.81
N GLU A 79 -15.95 -2.60 -1.92
CA GLU A 79 -14.65 -2.47 -2.61
C GLU A 79 -14.50 -1.10 -3.26
N LEU A 80 -15.56 -0.59 -3.90
CA LEU A 80 -15.54 0.75 -4.48
C LEU A 80 -15.39 1.83 -3.40
N LEU A 81 -16.01 1.62 -2.24
CA LEU A 81 -15.85 2.53 -1.11
C LEU A 81 -14.41 2.52 -0.61
N ALA A 82 -13.78 1.35 -0.55
CA ALA A 82 -12.37 1.26 -0.17
C ALA A 82 -11.50 2.07 -1.13
N LEU A 83 -11.79 2.00 -2.43
CA LEU A 83 -11.08 2.80 -3.42
C LEU A 83 -11.30 4.29 -3.18
N TYR A 84 -12.54 4.69 -2.93
CA TYR A 84 -12.85 6.09 -2.65
C TYR A 84 -12.04 6.61 -1.47
N ARG A 85 -11.97 5.83 -0.40
CA ARG A 85 -11.20 6.21 0.80
C ARG A 85 -9.71 6.34 0.53
N LEU A 86 -9.18 5.52 -0.39
CA LEU A 86 -7.76 5.57 -0.74
C LEU A 86 -7.39 6.84 -1.49
N ILE A 87 -8.30 7.36 -2.32
CA ILE A 87 -8.01 8.50 -3.19
C ILE A 87 -8.65 9.81 -2.71
N ALA A 88 -9.46 9.76 -1.66
CA ALA A 88 -10.20 10.92 -1.17
C ALA A 88 -9.29 11.96 -0.51
N THR A 89 -9.68 13.21 -0.62
CA THR A 89 -9.03 14.31 0.10
C THR A 89 -9.43 14.26 1.59
N PRO A 90 -8.69 14.97 2.47
CA PRO A 90 -9.08 15.06 3.88
C PRO A 90 -10.50 15.59 4.08
N GLU A 91 -10.94 16.55 3.27
CA GLU A 91 -12.28 17.10 3.34
C GLU A 91 -13.33 16.06 2.99
N GLU A 92 -13.06 15.26 1.96
CA GLU A 92 -13.98 14.20 1.56
C GLU A 92 -14.10 13.10 2.63
N HIS A 93 -12.97 12.75 3.28
CA HIS A 93 -13.00 11.82 4.41
C HIS A 93 -13.84 12.36 5.55
N GLN A 94 -13.72 13.64 5.85
CA GLN A 94 -14.47 14.28 6.92
C GLN A 94 -15.97 14.26 6.63
N LYS A 95 -16.37 14.57 5.41
CA LYS A 95 -17.78 14.53 5.01
C LYS A 95 -18.34 13.12 5.10
N LEU A 96 -17.58 12.14 4.68
CA LEU A 96 -18.00 10.75 4.74
C LEU A 96 -18.24 10.31 6.18
N ASN A 97 -17.33 10.66 7.07
CA ASN A 97 -17.47 10.32 8.50
C ASN A 97 -18.63 11.05 9.15
N GLN A 98 -18.87 12.31 8.80
CA GLN A 98 -20.00 13.08 9.30
C GLN A 98 -21.33 12.46 8.89
N SER A 99 -21.46 12.08 7.63
CA SER A 99 -22.66 11.41 7.14
C SER A 99 -22.95 10.14 7.91
N TYR A 100 -21.90 9.35 8.17
CA TYR A 100 -22.03 8.12 8.92
C TYR A 100 -22.50 8.38 10.36
N ILE A 101 -21.89 9.36 11.02
CA ILE A 101 -22.24 9.72 12.40
C ILE A 101 -23.68 10.25 12.48
N ASP A 102 -24.09 11.11 11.55
CA ASP A 102 -25.42 11.68 11.51
C ASP A 102 -26.47 10.58 11.35
N HIS A 103 -26.25 9.64 10.49
CA HIS A 103 -27.17 8.51 10.30
C HIS A 103 -27.27 7.65 11.56
N THR A 104 -26.16 7.43 12.23
CA THR A 104 -26.13 6.67 13.48
C THR A 104 -26.89 7.38 14.57
N SER A 105 -26.73 8.70 14.70
CA SER A 105 -27.39 9.49 15.73
C SER A 105 -28.90 9.57 15.53
N LYS A 106 -29.40 9.36 14.33
CA LYS A 106 -30.83 9.33 14.02
C LYS A 106 -31.48 7.95 14.22
N GLY A 107 -30.68 6.99 14.69
CA GLY A 107 -31.18 5.64 14.94
C GLY A 107 -31.32 4.76 13.73
N SER A 108 -30.99 5.26 12.56
CA SER A 108 -30.98 4.46 11.35
C SER A 108 -29.53 4.18 10.98
N GLN A 109 -29.15 2.92 11.05
CA GLN A 109 -27.82 2.50 10.63
C GLN A 109 -27.80 2.32 9.12
N ILE A 110 -27.50 3.40 8.43
CA ILE A 110 -27.19 3.28 7.01
C ILE A 110 -25.67 3.18 6.93
N THR A 111 -25.17 2.00 6.66
CA THR A 111 -23.74 1.81 6.46
C THR A 111 -23.42 2.12 5.01
N LEU A 112 -22.16 2.44 4.75
CA LEU A 112 -21.71 2.69 3.39
C LEU A 112 -21.79 1.43 2.52
N ASN A 113 -21.89 0.27 3.15
CA ASN A 113 -22.10 -1.00 2.44
C ASN A 113 -23.50 -1.10 1.83
N ASP A 114 -24.43 -0.28 2.29
CA ASP A 114 -25.80 -0.25 1.75
C ASP A 114 -25.92 0.56 0.46
N MET A 115 -24.86 1.28 0.11
CA MET A 115 -24.83 2.04 -1.15
C MET A 115 -24.62 1.09 -2.33
N SER A 116 -25.29 1.39 -3.45
CA SER A 116 -25.09 0.63 -4.66
C SER A 116 -23.73 0.97 -5.28
N SER A 117 -23.26 0.07 -6.15
CA SER A 117 -22.01 0.29 -6.89
C SER A 117 -22.07 1.57 -7.71
N ASP A 118 -23.22 1.85 -8.33
CA ASP A 118 -23.41 3.03 -9.17
C ASP A 118 -23.32 4.31 -8.34
N GLU A 119 -23.89 4.31 -7.15
CA GLU A 119 -23.84 5.46 -6.25
C GLU A 119 -22.40 5.77 -5.84
N ILE A 120 -21.62 4.75 -5.54
CA ILE A 120 -20.23 4.93 -5.15
C ILE A 120 -19.40 5.42 -6.34
N ARG A 121 -19.65 4.90 -7.54
CA ARG A 121 -18.95 5.34 -8.75
C ARG A 121 -19.25 6.80 -9.05
N SER A 122 -20.47 7.23 -8.80
CA SER A 122 -20.85 8.63 -8.94
C SER A 122 -20.03 9.53 -8.01
N LEU A 123 -19.81 9.09 -6.78
CA LEU A 123 -18.96 9.82 -5.83
C LEU A 123 -17.50 9.88 -6.28
N LEU A 124 -17.05 8.88 -7.00
CA LEU A 124 -15.69 8.84 -7.54
C LEU A 124 -15.50 9.68 -8.80
N GLY A 125 -16.58 10.27 -9.31
CA GLY A 125 -16.49 11.10 -10.49
C GLY A 125 -16.39 10.32 -11.78
N ASP A 126 -17.09 9.21 -11.86
CA ASP A 126 -17.07 8.29 -13.00
C ASP A 126 -18.02 8.72 -14.12
N ASP A 127 -18.20 10.00 -14.28
CA ASP A 127 -19.13 10.57 -15.26
C ASP A 127 -18.48 10.85 -16.61
N GLU A 128 -17.26 10.47 -16.77
CA GLU A 128 -16.49 10.78 -17.97
C GLU A 128 -16.45 9.64 -18.94
#